data_b53159bf2404b0115b38b49612d073de
#
_entry.id   b53159bf2404b0115b38b49612d073de
#
_cell.length_a   1.000
_cell.length_b   1.000
_cell.length_c   1.000
_cell.angle_alpha   90.00
_cell.angle_beta   90.00
_cell.angle_gamma   90.00
#
_symmetry.space_group_name_H-M   'P 1'
#
loop_
_entity.id
_entity.type
_entity.pdbx_description
1 polymer ?
#
loop_
_entity_poly.entity_id
_entity_poly.type
_entity_poly.pdbx_seq_one_letter_code
_entity_poly.pdbx_strand_id
1 'polypeptide(L)'
;MTNETSLDVSEITDRTGGSWQPDVLGAGYEQRSIPLGADPDGEGQISATLVRYLPDSGAAATECAVIYVHGFTDYFFQQHLAEHFAARGHRFYALDLRKCGRSLRDGQSPHYVTDLAFYDEELDEALRIVKEETGSEVLLVAHSTGGLIMSLWLDRLNRAAGVAASGIVGIVLNSPWFDLQGPSYYRTIGTPIIGALGRFRAMLEMPGASISTYGDSLHKSAAGEWDYNLDWKPLAGAPVRFGWLRAIRRGHFRLHQGLDIGVPALILRSRLTKFLSKYGPAADVADTVLDVRQIQRWAGCLGDRTNIVPIDGARHDVFLSAAEPRAKAFEEMDNWLDWLAVYRRKAESPEAGA
;
A
#
# COMPACT_ATOMS: atom_id res chain seq x y z
N MET A 1 -45.04 34.15 5.24
CA MET A 1 -43.95 34.15 4.25
C MET A 1 -42.92 33.14 4.73
N THR A 2 -43.07 31.94 4.29
CA THR A 2 -42.19 30.79 4.63
C THR A 2 -41.12 30.73 3.53
N ASN A 3 -39.86 30.98 3.91
CA ASN A 3 -38.70 30.78 3.05
C ASN A 3 -38.36 29.28 3.04
N GLU A 4 -38.75 28.58 2.00
CA GLU A 4 -38.21 27.26 1.67
C GLU A 4 -36.86 27.49 0.99
N THR A 5 -35.79 27.15 1.71
CA THR A 5 -34.45 27.05 1.16
C THR A 5 -34.38 25.75 0.35
N SER A 6 -34.51 25.84 -0.96
CA SER A 6 -34.25 24.73 -1.87
C SER A 6 -32.76 24.37 -1.78
N LEU A 7 -32.46 23.20 -1.22
CA LEU A 7 -31.13 22.58 -1.32
C LEU A 7 -30.85 22.28 -2.80
N ASP A 8 -29.76 22.83 -3.29
CA ASP A 8 -29.33 22.69 -4.68
C ASP A 8 -28.92 21.20 -4.93
N VAL A 9 -29.71 20.53 -5.76
CA VAL A 9 -29.55 19.11 -6.13
C VAL A 9 -28.25 18.88 -6.92
N SER A 10 -27.57 19.94 -7.38
CA SER A 10 -26.31 19.86 -8.11
C SER A 10 -25.11 19.47 -7.22
N GLU A 11 -25.17 19.71 -5.90
CA GLU A 11 -24.10 19.31 -4.98
C GLU A 11 -24.13 17.80 -4.59
N ILE A 12 -25.22 17.10 -4.86
CA ILE A 12 -25.37 15.66 -4.52
C ILE A 12 -24.80 14.76 -5.61
N THR A 13 -24.65 15.24 -6.84
CA THR A 13 -24.23 14.42 -8.00
C THR A 13 -22.70 14.28 -8.15
N ASP A 14 -21.89 14.99 -7.37
CA ASP A 14 -20.42 14.98 -7.52
C ASP A 14 -19.69 13.96 -6.62
N ARG A 15 -20.43 13.18 -5.80
CA ARG A 15 -19.86 12.11 -4.96
C ARG A 15 -19.96 10.71 -5.56
N THR A 16 -20.63 10.52 -6.68
CA THR A 16 -20.57 9.26 -7.41
C THR A 16 -19.30 9.23 -8.25
N GLY A 17 -18.29 8.54 -7.76
CA GLY A 17 -17.01 8.38 -8.44
C GLY A 17 -17.17 8.12 -9.93
N GLY A 18 -16.24 8.63 -10.75
CA GLY A 18 -16.28 8.61 -12.22
C GLY A 18 -16.53 7.24 -12.81
N SER A 19 -16.88 7.20 -14.10
CA SER A 19 -16.91 5.95 -14.88
C SER A 19 -15.50 5.39 -15.07
N TRP A 20 -15.39 4.08 -15.32
CA TRP A 20 -14.14 3.46 -15.75
C TRP A 20 -13.66 4.04 -17.08
N GLN A 21 -12.39 4.35 -17.18
CA GLN A 21 -11.72 4.92 -18.35
C GLN A 21 -10.47 4.07 -18.65
N PRO A 22 -9.98 4.02 -19.90
CA PRO A 22 -8.72 3.37 -20.22
C PRO A 22 -7.58 3.90 -19.33
N ASP A 23 -6.72 3.00 -18.85
CA ASP A 23 -5.56 3.34 -18.04
C ASP A 23 -4.29 3.52 -18.87
N VAL A 24 -3.30 4.23 -18.32
CA VAL A 24 -1.98 4.43 -18.95
C VAL A 24 -1.19 3.14 -19.13
N LEU A 25 -1.53 2.06 -18.41
CA LEU A 25 -0.93 0.74 -18.57
C LEU A 25 -1.36 0.02 -19.86
N GLY A 26 -2.34 0.56 -20.58
CA GLY A 26 -2.76 0.06 -21.88
C GLY A 26 -3.86 -0.99 -21.81
N ALA A 27 -3.89 -1.90 -22.81
CA ALA A 27 -4.96 -2.87 -22.98
C ALA A 27 -5.16 -3.74 -21.72
N GLY A 28 -6.42 -3.98 -21.37
CA GLY A 28 -6.79 -4.75 -20.19
C GLY A 28 -6.76 -3.95 -18.88
N TYR A 29 -6.34 -2.70 -18.88
CA TYR A 29 -6.35 -1.86 -17.69
C TYR A 29 -7.29 -0.69 -17.81
N GLU A 30 -8.07 -0.47 -16.77
CA GLU A 30 -8.97 0.67 -16.65
C GLU A 30 -8.77 1.36 -15.29
N GLN A 31 -9.01 2.66 -15.26
CA GLN A 31 -8.92 3.49 -14.05
C GLN A 31 -10.24 4.20 -13.76
N ARG A 32 -10.50 4.46 -12.48
CA ARG A 32 -11.65 5.20 -11.99
C ARG A 32 -11.20 6.19 -10.92
N SER A 33 -11.51 7.46 -11.09
CA SER A 33 -11.25 8.49 -10.07
C SER A 33 -12.26 8.38 -8.93
N ILE A 34 -11.76 8.52 -7.70
CA ILE A 34 -12.51 8.58 -6.45
C ILE A 34 -12.34 10.00 -5.89
N PRO A 35 -13.33 10.90 -6.03
CA PRO A 35 -13.26 12.24 -5.45
C PRO A 35 -13.28 12.17 -3.92
N LEU A 36 -12.39 12.90 -3.26
CA LEU A 36 -12.25 12.95 -1.80
C LEU A 36 -12.51 14.36 -1.22
N GLY A 37 -12.91 15.31 -2.08
CA GLY A 37 -13.20 16.67 -1.65
C GLY A 37 -11.95 17.52 -1.37
N ALA A 38 -12.03 18.43 -0.41
CA ALA A 38 -10.93 19.31 -0.05
C ALA A 38 -9.87 18.58 0.77
N ASP A 39 -8.59 18.81 0.43
CA ASP A 39 -7.47 18.25 1.19
C ASP A 39 -7.45 18.78 2.62
N PRO A 40 -7.46 17.91 3.65
CA PRO A 40 -7.32 18.33 5.04
C PRO A 40 -6.01 19.10 5.32
N ASP A 41 -4.97 18.89 4.50
CA ASP A 41 -3.69 19.59 4.59
C ASP A 41 -3.64 20.89 3.75
N GLY A 42 -4.76 21.27 3.08
CA GLY A 42 -4.94 22.56 2.43
C GLY A 42 -4.37 22.66 1.00
N GLU A 43 -4.10 21.56 0.32
CA GLU A 43 -3.56 21.53 -1.04
C GLU A 43 -4.66 21.39 -2.14
N GLY A 44 -5.84 21.96 -1.90
CA GLY A 44 -6.95 22.02 -2.87
C GLY A 44 -7.82 20.77 -2.90
N GLN A 45 -8.40 20.46 -4.07
CA GLN A 45 -9.23 19.26 -4.25
C GLN A 45 -8.35 18.04 -4.45
N ILE A 46 -8.70 16.94 -3.79
CA ILE A 46 -7.97 15.67 -3.87
C ILE A 46 -8.87 14.55 -4.38
N SER A 47 -8.22 13.55 -4.95
CA SER A 47 -8.84 12.30 -5.36
C SER A 47 -7.88 11.14 -5.14
N ALA A 48 -8.39 9.94 -5.03
CA ALA A 48 -7.66 8.70 -5.26
C ALA A 48 -8.00 8.12 -6.64
N THR A 49 -7.25 7.12 -7.09
CA THR A 49 -7.51 6.47 -8.38
C THR A 49 -7.48 4.96 -8.20
N LEU A 50 -8.60 4.31 -8.47
CA LEU A 50 -8.70 2.86 -8.48
C LEU A 50 -8.43 2.37 -9.91
N VAL A 51 -7.49 1.43 -10.06
CA VAL A 51 -7.16 0.75 -11.32
C VAL A 51 -7.66 -0.67 -11.24
N ARG A 52 -8.21 -1.22 -12.32
CA ARG A 52 -8.55 -2.64 -12.42
C ARG A 52 -7.90 -3.29 -13.62
N TYR A 53 -7.62 -4.57 -13.50
CA TYR A 53 -7.16 -5.42 -14.60
C TYR A 53 -8.28 -6.32 -15.09
N LEU A 54 -8.50 -6.31 -16.41
CA LEU A 54 -9.49 -7.10 -17.13
C LEU A 54 -8.75 -8.02 -18.11
N PRO A 55 -8.51 -9.30 -17.76
CA PRO A 55 -7.81 -10.23 -18.66
C PRO A 55 -8.66 -10.54 -19.91
N ASP A 56 -8.03 -10.63 -21.08
CA ASP A 56 -8.68 -10.93 -22.36
C ASP A 56 -9.41 -12.29 -22.37
N SER A 57 -9.02 -13.20 -21.49
CA SER A 57 -9.58 -14.56 -21.44
C SER A 57 -11.05 -14.63 -21.07
N GLY A 58 -11.64 -13.55 -20.55
CA GLY A 58 -13.03 -13.51 -20.10
C GLY A 58 -13.38 -14.53 -19.01
N ALA A 59 -12.38 -15.18 -18.42
CA ALA A 59 -12.59 -16.19 -17.39
C ALA A 59 -13.31 -15.55 -16.19
N ALA A 60 -14.39 -16.17 -15.74
CA ALA A 60 -15.08 -15.76 -14.54
C ALA A 60 -14.12 -15.92 -13.35
N ALA A 61 -13.95 -14.86 -12.57
CA ALA A 61 -13.21 -14.95 -11.32
C ALA A 61 -13.96 -15.86 -10.36
N THR A 62 -13.26 -16.84 -9.81
CA THR A 62 -13.82 -17.85 -8.89
C THR A 62 -13.32 -17.65 -7.44
N GLU A 63 -12.29 -16.83 -7.30
CA GLU A 63 -11.63 -16.52 -6.02
C GLU A 63 -11.99 -15.10 -5.54
N CYS A 64 -11.40 -14.66 -4.44
CA CYS A 64 -11.62 -13.32 -3.91
C CYS A 64 -11.09 -12.21 -4.84
N ALA A 65 -11.60 -11.00 -4.68
CA ALA A 65 -10.99 -9.83 -5.29
C ALA A 65 -9.72 -9.42 -4.53
N VAL A 66 -8.77 -8.79 -5.21
CA VAL A 66 -7.52 -8.28 -4.63
C VAL A 66 -7.53 -6.76 -4.69
N ILE A 67 -7.16 -6.09 -3.58
CA ILE A 67 -6.87 -4.65 -3.56
C ILE A 67 -5.40 -4.46 -3.18
N TYR A 68 -4.62 -3.90 -4.12
CA TYR A 68 -3.21 -3.56 -3.91
C TYR A 68 -3.05 -2.09 -3.56
N VAL A 69 -2.15 -1.78 -2.59
CA VAL A 69 -1.76 -0.42 -2.23
C VAL A 69 -0.25 -0.28 -2.23
N HIS A 70 0.23 0.72 -2.94
CA HIS A 70 1.65 1.03 -3.14
C HIS A 70 2.32 1.67 -1.91
N GLY A 71 3.65 1.87 -1.98
CA GLY A 71 4.47 2.53 -0.97
C GLY A 71 4.66 4.04 -1.18
N PHE A 72 5.59 4.62 -0.40
CA PHE A 72 6.06 6.00 -0.59
C PHE A 72 6.91 6.11 -1.86
N THR A 73 6.77 7.21 -2.60
CA THR A 73 7.39 7.40 -3.91
C THR A 73 7.06 6.25 -4.86
N ASP A 74 5.79 5.89 -4.90
CA ASP A 74 5.31 4.76 -5.68
C ASP A 74 3.88 5.00 -6.21
N TYR A 75 3.46 4.15 -7.13
CA TYR A 75 2.11 4.03 -7.67
C TYR A 75 1.96 2.64 -8.28
N PHE A 76 0.77 2.25 -8.70
CA PHE A 76 0.62 0.94 -9.34
C PHE A 76 1.11 0.93 -10.78
N PHE A 77 2.12 0.09 -11.07
CA PHE A 77 2.63 -0.22 -12.41
C PHE A 77 3.01 -1.70 -12.59
N GLN A 78 2.91 -2.51 -11.55
CA GLN A 78 3.34 -3.91 -11.49
C GLN A 78 2.35 -4.82 -12.23
N GLN A 79 2.26 -4.70 -13.58
CA GLN A 79 1.33 -5.48 -14.42
C GLN A 79 1.44 -6.99 -14.17
N HIS A 80 2.67 -7.53 -14.08
CA HIS A 80 2.92 -8.94 -13.80
C HIS A 80 2.33 -9.43 -12.46
N LEU A 81 2.15 -8.55 -11.47
CA LEU A 81 1.47 -8.88 -10.21
C LEU A 81 -0.04 -9.04 -10.45
N ALA A 82 -0.65 -8.12 -11.19
CA ALA A 82 -2.06 -8.22 -11.56
C ALA A 82 -2.35 -9.46 -12.41
N GLU A 83 -1.50 -9.73 -13.40
CA GLU A 83 -1.57 -10.92 -14.27
C GLU A 83 -1.44 -12.21 -13.47
N HIS A 84 -0.52 -12.27 -12.49
CA HIS A 84 -0.34 -13.43 -11.61
C HIS A 84 -1.61 -13.73 -10.80
N PHE A 85 -2.22 -12.73 -10.17
CA PHE A 85 -3.45 -12.89 -9.43
C PHE A 85 -4.62 -13.29 -10.35
N ALA A 86 -4.72 -12.69 -11.54
CA ALA A 86 -5.75 -13.04 -12.51
C ALA A 86 -5.61 -14.49 -13.03
N ALA A 87 -4.37 -14.96 -13.26
CA ALA A 87 -4.10 -16.35 -13.64
C ALA A 87 -4.54 -17.37 -12.56
N ARG A 88 -4.62 -16.94 -11.30
CA ARG A 88 -5.13 -17.72 -10.17
C ARG A 88 -6.64 -17.53 -9.93
N GLY A 89 -7.35 -16.82 -10.81
CA GLY A 89 -8.79 -16.63 -10.73
C GLY A 89 -9.24 -15.46 -9.83
N HIS A 90 -8.33 -14.58 -9.43
CA HIS A 90 -8.67 -13.38 -8.66
C HIS A 90 -9.00 -12.19 -9.57
N ARG A 91 -9.95 -11.34 -9.18
CA ARG A 91 -10.10 -10.00 -9.76
C ARG A 91 -9.12 -9.05 -9.11
N PHE A 92 -8.30 -8.36 -9.91
CA PHE A 92 -7.26 -7.49 -9.38
C PHE A 92 -7.61 -6.02 -9.53
N TYR A 93 -7.47 -5.30 -8.41
CA TYR A 93 -7.58 -3.87 -8.29
C TYR A 93 -6.34 -3.30 -7.60
N ALA A 94 -5.97 -2.07 -7.96
CA ALA A 94 -4.91 -1.33 -7.30
C ALA A 94 -5.38 0.10 -7.02
N LEU A 95 -4.99 0.64 -5.88
CA LEU A 95 -5.34 1.99 -5.46
C LEU A 95 -4.09 2.88 -5.45
N ASP A 96 -4.06 3.88 -6.33
CA ASP A 96 -3.15 5.00 -6.19
C ASP A 96 -3.77 5.97 -5.17
N LEU A 97 -3.14 6.08 -4.01
CA LEU A 97 -3.59 6.92 -2.90
C LEU A 97 -3.61 8.41 -3.29
N ARG A 98 -4.31 9.25 -2.50
CA ARG A 98 -4.32 10.71 -2.69
C ARG A 98 -2.91 11.29 -2.86
N LYS A 99 -2.74 12.18 -3.81
CA LYS A 99 -1.47 12.86 -4.14
C LYS A 99 -0.34 11.89 -4.54
N CYS A 100 -0.68 10.73 -5.10
CA CYS A 100 0.26 9.71 -5.58
C CYS A 100 -0.10 9.28 -6.99
N GLY A 101 0.90 9.00 -7.84
CA GLY A 101 0.70 8.45 -9.18
C GLY A 101 -0.37 9.20 -9.97
N ARG A 102 -1.42 8.47 -10.41
CA ARG A 102 -2.57 9.00 -11.16
C ARG A 102 -3.39 10.03 -10.39
N SER A 103 -3.29 10.01 -9.06
CA SER A 103 -4.05 10.88 -8.15
C SER A 103 -3.35 12.21 -7.86
N LEU A 104 -2.09 12.37 -8.27
CA LEU A 104 -1.33 13.61 -8.07
C LEU A 104 -1.83 14.70 -9.03
N ARG A 105 -2.07 15.90 -8.51
CA ARG A 105 -2.49 17.08 -9.26
C ARG A 105 -1.43 18.18 -9.19
N ASP A 106 -1.42 19.07 -10.16
CA ASP A 106 -0.51 20.21 -10.19
C ASP A 106 -0.62 21.05 -8.91
N GLY A 107 0.53 21.43 -8.36
CA GLY A 107 0.60 22.23 -7.14
C GLY A 107 0.48 21.43 -5.84
N GLN A 108 0.21 20.14 -5.90
CA GLN A 108 0.19 19.27 -4.71
C GLN A 108 1.59 18.74 -4.37
N SER A 109 1.82 18.49 -3.09
CA SER A 109 3.03 17.83 -2.58
C SER A 109 2.89 16.31 -2.68
N PRO A 110 3.70 15.60 -3.50
CA PRO A 110 3.60 14.15 -3.65
C PRO A 110 3.65 13.41 -2.31
N HIS A 111 2.73 12.48 -2.10
CA HIS A 111 2.62 11.60 -0.92
C HIS A 111 2.40 12.32 0.44
N TYR A 112 2.19 13.63 0.44
CA TYR A 112 2.12 14.39 1.67
C TYR A 112 0.75 14.29 2.35
N VAL A 113 0.77 13.81 3.59
CA VAL A 113 -0.34 13.86 4.57
C VAL A 113 0.22 14.07 5.97
N THR A 114 -0.52 14.75 6.84
CA THR A 114 -0.14 14.95 8.25
C THR A 114 -0.76 13.93 9.20
N ASP A 115 -1.69 13.11 8.73
CA ASP A 115 -2.24 11.98 9.47
C ASP A 115 -2.51 10.80 8.52
N LEU A 116 -2.06 9.59 8.90
CA LEU A 116 -2.27 8.38 8.09
C LEU A 116 -3.74 7.92 8.09
N ALA A 117 -4.56 8.38 9.04
CA ALA A 117 -5.99 8.10 9.04
C ALA A 117 -6.76 8.80 7.90
N PHE A 118 -6.17 9.82 7.25
CA PHE A 118 -6.78 10.43 6.08
C PHE A 118 -6.93 9.45 4.92
N TYR A 119 -6.08 8.43 4.83
CA TYR A 119 -6.18 7.39 3.82
C TYR A 119 -7.36 6.42 4.03
N ASP A 120 -8.02 6.42 5.20
CA ASP A 120 -9.14 5.54 5.48
C ASP A 120 -10.29 5.79 4.49
N GLU A 121 -10.51 7.06 4.11
CA GLU A 121 -11.60 7.45 3.21
C GLU A 121 -11.49 6.77 1.83
N GLU A 122 -10.31 6.82 1.19
CA GLU A 122 -10.13 6.15 -0.11
C GLU A 122 -10.04 4.63 0.01
N LEU A 123 -9.56 4.09 1.14
CA LEU A 123 -9.52 2.66 1.37
C LEU A 123 -10.93 2.09 1.57
N ASP A 124 -11.78 2.78 2.34
CA ASP A 124 -13.18 2.41 2.54
C ASP A 124 -13.96 2.49 1.21
N GLU A 125 -13.76 3.53 0.43
CA GLU A 125 -14.43 3.71 -0.85
C GLU A 125 -13.95 2.69 -1.90
N ALA A 126 -12.64 2.40 -1.97
CA ALA A 126 -12.10 1.35 -2.83
C ALA A 126 -12.69 -0.03 -2.47
N LEU A 127 -12.75 -0.36 -1.17
CA LEU A 127 -13.37 -1.59 -0.69
C LEU A 127 -14.83 -1.68 -1.09
N ARG A 128 -15.60 -0.59 -0.90
CA ARG A 128 -17.01 -0.50 -1.28
C ARG A 128 -17.21 -0.75 -2.77
N ILE A 129 -16.45 -0.04 -3.63
CA ILE A 129 -16.53 -0.19 -5.10
C ILE A 129 -16.22 -1.64 -5.51
N VAL A 130 -15.12 -2.21 -5.00
CA VAL A 130 -14.71 -3.57 -5.36
C VAL A 130 -15.75 -4.59 -4.93
N LYS A 131 -16.33 -4.46 -3.74
CA LYS A 131 -17.39 -5.37 -3.25
C LYS A 131 -18.68 -5.24 -4.06
N GLU A 132 -19.10 -4.03 -4.39
CA GLU A 132 -20.30 -3.81 -5.23
C GLU A 132 -20.12 -4.38 -6.63
N GLU A 133 -18.92 -4.27 -7.20
CA GLU A 133 -18.62 -4.72 -8.54
C GLU A 133 -18.46 -6.25 -8.66
N THR A 134 -17.90 -6.87 -7.61
CA THR A 134 -17.53 -8.29 -7.66
C THR A 134 -18.46 -9.19 -6.86
N GLY A 135 -19.11 -8.68 -5.84
CA GLY A 135 -19.82 -9.50 -4.85
C GLY A 135 -18.91 -10.42 -4.03
N SER A 136 -17.58 -10.32 -4.23
CA SER A 136 -16.58 -11.24 -3.65
C SER A 136 -16.02 -10.72 -2.34
N GLU A 137 -15.41 -11.61 -1.58
CA GLU A 137 -14.52 -11.26 -0.48
C GLU A 137 -13.22 -10.65 -1.01
N VAL A 138 -12.46 -9.96 -0.15
CA VAL A 138 -11.32 -9.16 -0.55
C VAL A 138 -10.04 -9.63 0.15
N LEU A 139 -9.01 -9.92 -0.63
CA LEU A 139 -7.63 -10.05 -0.20
C LEU A 139 -6.92 -8.71 -0.35
N LEU A 140 -6.19 -8.29 0.66
CA LEU A 140 -5.39 -7.07 0.61
C LEU A 140 -3.93 -7.40 0.27
N VAL A 141 -3.30 -6.53 -0.53
CA VAL A 141 -1.87 -6.60 -0.83
C VAL A 141 -1.29 -5.20 -0.66
N ALA A 142 -0.18 -5.06 0.06
CA ALA A 142 0.40 -3.73 0.28
C ALA A 142 1.92 -3.75 0.27
N HIS A 143 2.52 -2.69 -0.28
CA HIS A 143 3.95 -2.51 -0.34
C HIS A 143 4.43 -1.39 0.61
N SER A 144 5.52 -1.65 1.34
CA SER A 144 6.29 -0.64 2.10
C SER A 144 5.41 0.21 3.04
N THR A 145 5.31 1.52 2.81
CA THR A 145 4.44 2.45 3.58
C THR A 145 2.97 2.06 3.48
N GLY A 146 2.52 1.55 2.32
CA GLY A 146 1.16 1.02 2.16
C GLY A 146 0.88 -0.12 3.15
N GLY A 147 1.89 -0.94 3.48
CA GLY A 147 1.77 -1.97 4.50
C GLY A 147 1.50 -1.42 5.90
N LEU A 148 2.13 -0.30 6.28
CA LEU A 148 1.82 0.40 7.53
C LEU A 148 0.41 1.00 7.50
N ILE A 149 0.06 1.69 6.42
CA ILE A 149 -1.24 2.35 6.24
C ILE A 149 -2.38 1.33 6.36
N MET A 150 -2.32 0.25 5.59
CA MET A 150 -3.35 -0.79 5.60
C MET A 150 -3.44 -1.52 6.94
N SER A 151 -2.30 -1.79 7.60
CA SER A 151 -2.33 -2.42 8.93
C SER A 151 -3.02 -1.54 9.98
N LEU A 152 -2.79 -0.23 9.94
CA LEU A 152 -3.44 0.73 10.83
C LEU A 152 -4.93 0.89 10.51
N TRP A 153 -5.29 0.92 9.24
CA TRP A 153 -6.68 0.97 8.79
C TRP A 153 -7.45 -0.29 9.22
N LEU A 154 -6.87 -1.48 9.03
CA LEU A 154 -7.47 -2.74 9.47
C LEU A 154 -7.70 -2.78 11.00
N ASP A 155 -6.74 -2.31 11.80
CA ASP A 155 -6.91 -2.21 13.27
C ASP A 155 -8.09 -1.28 13.63
N ARG A 156 -8.25 -0.15 12.94
CA ARG A 156 -9.39 0.76 13.14
C ARG A 156 -10.70 0.12 12.71
N LEU A 157 -10.72 -0.50 11.55
CA LEU A 157 -11.90 -1.18 11.01
C LEU A 157 -12.35 -2.34 11.93
N ASN A 158 -11.38 -3.16 12.39
CA ASN A 158 -11.66 -4.28 13.30
C ASN A 158 -12.25 -3.81 14.64
N ARG A 159 -11.69 -2.72 15.21
CA ARG A 159 -12.21 -2.13 16.47
C ARG A 159 -13.60 -1.51 16.32
N ALA A 160 -13.92 -0.98 15.15
CA ALA A 160 -15.20 -0.31 14.90
C ALA A 160 -16.35 -1.29 14.66
N ALA A 161 -16.14 -2.30 13.83
CA ALA A 161 -17.22 -3.17 13.34
C ALA A 161 -16.83 -4.65 13.22
N GLY A 162 -15.56 -4.99 13.43
CA GLY A 162 -15.00 -6.31 13.12
C GLY A 162 -14.69 -6.46 11.62
N VAL A 163 -13.49 -6.89 11.30
CA VAL A 163 -13.05 -7.07 9.90
C VAL A 163 -13.85 -8.14 9.15
N ALA A 164 -14.33 -9.17 9.85
CA ALA A 164 -15.17 -10.21 9.23
C ALA A 164 -16.42 -9.63 8.54
N ALA A 165 -17.04 -8.59 9.11
CA ALA A 165 -18.20 -7.92 8.51
C ALA A 165 -17.85 -7.17 7.21
N SER A 166 -16.60 -6.77 7.04
CA SER A 166 -16.12 -6.09 5.81
C SER A 166 -15.90 -7.03 4.63
N GLY A 167 -15.79 -8.35 4.88
CA GLY A 167 -15.47 -9.35 3.87
C GLY A 167 -13.99 -9.39 3.49
N ILE A 168 -13.10 -8.77 4.28
CA ILE A 168 -11.65 -8.90 4.10
C ILE A 168 -11.19 -10.23 4.70
N VAL A 169 -10.40 -10.99 3.94
CA VAL A 169 -10.02 -12.37 4.29
C VAL A 169 -8.58 -12.55 4.72
N GLY A 170 -7.70 -11.62 4.36
CA GLY A 170 -6.28 -11.69 4.67
C GLY A 170 -5.50 -10.52 4.08
N ILE A 171 -4.23 -10.40 4.45
CA ILE A 171 -3.34 -9.38 3.91
C ILE A 171 -1.95 -9.93 3.58
N VAL A 172 -1.44 -9.60 2.39
CA VAL A 172 -0.06 -9.84 1.98
C VAL A 172 0.71 -8.51 2.06
N LEU A 173 1.76 -8.49 2.85
CA LEU A 173 2.60 -7.33 3.11
C LEU A 173 3.98 -7.53 2.47
N ASN A 174 4.28 -6.78 1.43
CA ASN A 174 5.56 -6.76 0.75
C ASN A 174 6.45 -5.69 1.40
N SER A 175 7.46 -6.13 2.15
CA SER A 175 8.44 -5.26 2.84
C SER A 175 7.81 -4.09 3.59
N PRO A 176 6.86 -4.31 4.52
CA PRO A 176 6.12 -3.25 5.19
C PRO A 176 7.04 -2.38 6.06
N TRP A 177 6.79 -1.06 6.08
CA TRP A 177 7.60 -0.12 6.87
C TRP A 177 7.12 0.00 8.31
N PHE A 178 7.64 -0.85 9.18
CA PHE A 178 7.19 -0.95 10.58
C PHE A 178 8.04 -0.18 11.59
N ASP A 179 9.21 0.33 11.21
CA ASP A 179 10.01 1.28 12.02
C ASP A 179 11.05 1.99 11.15
N LEU A 180 11.59 3.10 11.67
CA LEU A 180 12.67 3.82 11.00
C LEU A 180 13.92 2.95 10.87
N GLN A 181 14.52 3.03 9.70
CA GLN A 181 15.83 2.46 9.40
C GLN A 181 16.96 3.28 10.02
N GLY A 182 18.17 2.70 10.02
CA GLY A 182 19.37 3.37 10.48
C GLY A 182 19.62 3.25 12.01
N PRO A 183 20.52 4.07 12.54
CA PRO A 183 20.93 4.01 13.95
C PRO A 183 19.77 4.20 14.94
N SER A 184 19.87 3.56 16.10
CA SER A 184 18.82 3.58 17.13
C SER A 184 18.46 4.99 17.63
N TYR A 185 19.40 5.93 17.59
CA TYR A 185 19.13 7.30 18.04
C TYR A 185 18.11 8.04 17.16
N TYR A 186 17.90 7.65 15.89
CA TYR A 186 16.80 8.19 15.09
C TYR A 186 15.44 7.79 15.66
N ARG A 187 15.33 6.59 16.21
CA ARG A 187 14.12 6.06 16.83
C ARG A 187 13.87 6.56 18.24
N THR A 188 14.90 7.05 18.91
CA THR A 188 14.84 7.58 20.29
C THR A 188 14.84 9.10 20.30
N ILE A 189 16.02 9.73 20.29
CA ILE A 189 16.18 11.20 20.36
C ILE A 189 15.64 11.89 19.10
N GLY A 190 15.75 11.26 17.92
CA GLY A 190 15.24 11.82 16.68
C GLY A 190 13.71 11.95 16.64
N THR A 191 12.98 11.04 17.30
CA THR A 191 11.51 11.06 17.30
C THR A 191 10.90 12.33 17.88
N PRO A 192 11.30 12.85 19.08
CA PRO A 192 10.82 14.14 19.58
C PRO A 192 11.15 15.32 18.66
N ILE A 193 12.33 15.31 18.03
CA ILE A 193 12.76 16.36 17.10
C ILE A 193 11.87 16.34 15.85
N ILE A 194 11.64 15.16 15.25
CA ILE A 194 10.71 14.96 14.13
C ILE A 194 9.31 15.43 14.55
N GLY A 195 8.87 15.08 15.75
CA GLY A 195 7.57 15.48 16.30
C GLY A 195 7.40 17.00 16.39
N ALA A 196 8.42 17.71 16.89
CA ALA A 196 8.41 19.16 16.99
C ALA A 196 8.48 19.84 15.62
N LEU A 197 9.43 19.44 14.76
CA LEU A 197 9.55 19.99 13.41
C LEU A 197 8.30 19.71 12.58
N GLY A 198 7.75 18.50 12.64
CA GLY A 198 6.52 18.12 11.94
C GLY A 198 5.28 18.88 12.43
N ARG A 199 5.28 19.40 13.67
CA ARG A 199 4.20 20.24 14.20
C ARG A 199 4.32 21.70 13.77
N PHE A 200 5.51 22.28 13.81
CA PHE A 200 5.72 23.71 13.65
C PHE A 200 6.28 24.11 12.29
N ARG A 201 6.85 23.16 11.54
CA ARG A 201 7.48 23.33 10.22
C ARG A 201 7.15 22.12 9.32
N ALA A 202 5.87 21.79 9.22
CA ALA A 202 5.39 20.56 8.59
C ALA A 202 5.87 20.37 7.14
N MET A 203 5.94 21.46 6.36
CA MET A 203 6.38 21.46 4.96
C MET A 203 7.91 21.49 4.79
N LEU A 204 8.69 21.63 5.89
CA LEU A 204 10.15 21.58 5.80
C LEU A 204 10.61 20.18 5.34
N GLU A 205 11.50 20.17 4.35
CA GLU A 205 12.06 18.93 3.81
C GLU A 205 13.21 18.40 4.68
N MET A 206 13.25 17.08 4.84
CA MET A 206 14.32 16.40 5.54
C MET A 206 15.57 16.32 4.64
N PRO A 207 16.70 16.92 5.02
CA PRO A 207 17.92 16.87 4.22
C PRO A 207 18.46 15.45 4.05
N GLY A 208 18.93 15.12 2.84
CA GLY A 208 19.63 13.86 2.57
C GLY A 208 18.73 12.61 2.52
N ALA A 209 17.42 12.75 2.62
CA ALA A 209 16.50 11.64 2.39
C ALA A 209 16.44 11.36 0.87
N SER A 210 17.07 10.28 0.41
CA SER A 210 17.02 9.83 -0.98
C SER A 210 17.02 8.31 -1.03
N ILE A 211 16.25 7.76 -1.97
CA ILE A 211 16.20 6.34 -2.29
C ILE A 211 16.79 6.05 -3.68
N SER A 212 17.69 6.93 -4.18
CA SER A 212 18.23 6.81 -5.53
C SER A 212 18.83 5.44 -5.83
N THR A 213 19.57 4.84 -4.91
CA THR A 213 20.12 3.49 -5.08
C THR A 213 19.03 2.46 -5.41
N TYR A 214 17.86 2.56 -4.78
CA TYR A 214 16.72 1.69 -5.07
C TYR A 214 16.12 2.04 -6.43
N GLY A 215 15.84 3.31 -6.71
CA GLY A 215 15.32 3.75 -8.01
C GLY A 215 16.24 3.34 -9.17
N ASP A 216 17.56 3.54 -9.01
CA ASP A 216 18.56 3.14 -10.00
C ASP A 216 18.59 1.62 -10.25
N SER A 217 18.36 0.80 -9.21
CA SER A 217 18.30 -0.66 -9.35
C SER A 217 17.04 -1.16 -10.04
N LEU A 218 15.99 -0.33 -10.13
CA LEU A 218 14.70 -0.72 -10.71
C LEU A 218 14.53 -0.28 -12.16
N HIS A 219 14.79 1.00 -12.46
CA HIS A 219 14.37 1.60 -13.73
C HIS A 219 15.34 1.33 -14.87
N LYS A 220 14.76 1.03 -16.07
CA LYS A 220 15.53 0.75 -17.29
C LYS A 220 16.41 1.89 -17.79
N SER A 221 16.15 3.15 -17.39
CA SER A 221 17.02 4.30 -17.72
C SER A 221 18.28 4.35 -16.88
N ALA A 222 18.41 3.52 -15.85
CA ALA A 222 19.59 3.36 -15.01
C ALA A 222 20.11 1.92 -15.08
N ALA A 223 20.07 1.16 -13.99
CA ALA A 223 20.62 -0.20 -13.95
C ALA A 223 19.55 -1.30 -13.85
N GLY A 224 18.28 -0.94 -13.82
CA GLY A 224 17.17 -1.88 -13.67
C GLY A 224 16.55 -2.34 -14.99
N GLU A 225 15.50 -3.14 -14.86
CA GLU A 225 14.76 -3.73 -15.99
C GLU A 225 13.32 -3.19 -16.14
N TRP A 226 12.84 -2.44 -15.13
CA TRP A 226 11.45 -1.99 -15.07
C TRP A 226 11.23 -0.67 -15.78
N ASP A 227 10.07 -0.52 -16.42
CA ASP A 227 9.62 0.71 -17.05
C ASP A 227 8.43 1.29 -16.28
N TYR A 228 8.56 2.53 -15.81
CA TYR A 228 7.51 3.24 -15.10
C TYR A 228 7.67 4.76 -15.26
N ASN A 229 6.62 5.51 -14.95
CA ASN A 229 6.63 6.97 -15.08
C ASN A 229 7.49 7.64 -14.02
N LEU A 230 8.57 8.31 -14.44
CA LEU A 230 9.52 8.98 -13.54
C LEU A 230 8.98 10.29 -12.94
N ASP A 231 7.92 10.89 -13.50
CA ASP A 231 7.25 12.05 -12.89
C ASP A 231 6.46 11.63 -11.65
N TRP A 232 5.93 10.41 -11.64
CA TRP A 232 5.18 9.83 -10.51
C TRP A 232 6.07 9.06 -9.52
N LYS A 233 7.15 8.46 -10.02
CA LYS A 233 8.11 7.68 -9.22
C LYS A 233 9.54 8.06 -9.61
N PRO A 234 10.03 9.26 -9.18
CA PRO A 234 11.40 9.69 -9.49
C PRO A 234 12.45 8.79 -8.84
N LEU A 235 13.58 8.56 -9.53
CA LEU A 235 14.66 7.68 -9.04
C LEU A 235 15.19 8.11 -7.67
N ALA A 236 15.30 9.41 -7.41
CA ALA A 236 15.75 9.94 -6.13
C ALA A 236 14.71 9.86 -5.00
N GLY A 237 13.47 9.57 -5.35
CA GLY A 237 12.32 9.62 -4.44
C GLY A 237 11.69 11.00 -4.35
N ALA A 238 10.46 11.04 -3.82
CA ALA A 238 9.76 12.27 -3.48
C ALA A 238 10.39 12.94 -2.24
N PRO A 239 10.26 14.27 -2.09
CA PRO A 239 10.74 14.97 -0.90
C PRO A 239 10.08 14.44 0.39
N VAL A 240 10.89 14.07 1.37
CA VAL A 240 10.40 13.67 2.70
C VAL A 240 10.17 14.92 3.54
N ARG A 241 8.91 15.24 3.84
CA ARG A 241 8.54 16.40 4.66
C ARG A 241 8.35 16.02 6.12
N PHE A 242 8.72 16.92 7.05
CA PHE A 242 8.62 16.61 8.50
C PHE A 242 7.19 16.37 8.99
N GLY A 243 6.18 17.01 8.38
CA GLY A 243 4.76 16.74 8.69
C GLY A 243 4.38 15.30 8.40
N TRP A 244 4.73 14.81 7.22
CA TRP A 244 4.51 13.43 6.81
C TRP A 244 5.34 12.45 7.68
N LEU A 245 6.62 12.73 7.92
CA LEU A 245 7.46 11.87 8.74
C LEU A 245 6.94 11.77 10.19
N ARG A 246 6.34 12.86 10.71
CA ARG A 246 5.64 12.84 12.00
C ARG A 246 4.40 11.92 11.96
N ALA A 247 3.61 11.96 10.90
CA ALA A 247 2.47 11.05 10.72
C ALA A 247 2.94 9.58 10.71
N ILE A 248 3.99 9.26 9.95
CA ILE A 248 4.63 7.93 9.93
C ILE A 248 5.08 7.51 11.34
N ARG A 249 5.77 8.38 12.09
CA ARG A 249 6.22 8.04 13.46
C ARG A 249 5.06 7.78 14.42
N ARG A 250 3.95 8.50 14.29
CA ARG A 250 2.71 8.21 15.05
C ARG A 250 2.14 6.85 14.67
N GLY A 251 2.15 6.52 13.37
CA GLY A 251 1.74 5.19 12.88
C GLY A 251 2.62 4.07 13.45
N HIS A 252 3.95 4.22 13.40
CA HIS A 252 4.88 3.27 14.01
C HIS A 252 4.63 3.11 15.53
N PHE A 253 4.46 4.22 16.25
CA PHE A 253 4.16 4.17 17.69
C PHE A 253 2.88 3.38 17.97
N ARG A 254 1.81 3.60 17.18
CA ARG A 254 0.56 2.84 17.32
C ARG A 254 0.77 1.35 17.05
N LEU A 255 1.49 1.00 15.97
CA LEU A 255 1.81 -0.38 15.62
C LEU A 255 2.60 -1.07 16.75
N HIS A 256 3.61 -0.39 17.32
CA HIS A 256 4.45 -0.94 18.38
C HIS A 256 3.69 -1.20 19.70
N GLN A 257 2.51 -0.61 19.88
CA GLN A 257 1.62 -0.92 21.02
C GLN A 257 0.80 -2.20 20.83
N GLY A 258 0.88 -2.81 19.66
CA GLY A 258 0.06 -3.94 19.25
C GLY A 258 -1.21 -3.49 18.54
N LEU A 259 -1.41 -4.03 17.34
CA LEU A 259 -2.62 -3.94 16.55
C LEU A 259 -3.42 -5.24 16.70
N ASP A 260 -4.67 -5.18 16.30
CA ASP A 260 -5.49 -6.34 16.00
C ASP A 260 -6.11 -6.13 14.62
N ILE A 261 -5.41 -6.62 13.59
CA ILE A 261 -5.88 -6.48 12.20
C ILE A 261 -7.03 -7.43 11.85
N GLY A 262 -7.38 -8.36 12.72
CA GLY A 262 -8.54 -9.25 12.61
C GLY A 262 -8.47 -10.32 11.50
N VAL A 263 -7.39 -10.37 10.71
CA VAL A 263 -7.20 -11.32 9.61
C VAL A 263 -5.78 -11.89 9.59
N PRO A 264 -5.56 -13.08 8.97
CA PRO A 264 -4.23 -13.59 8.74
C PRO A 264 -3.37 -12.69 7.88
N ALA A 265 -2.08 -12.57 8.20
CA ALA A 265 -1.11 -11.78 7.47
C ALA A 265 0.07 -12.64 6.98
N LEU A 266 0.49 -12.41 5.73
CA LEU A 266 1.77 -12.85 5.18
C LEU A 266 2.68 -11.65 5.01
N ILE A 267 3.90 -11.72 5.52
CA ILE A 267 4.94 -10.72 5.28
C ILE A 267 6.03 -11.36 4.41
N LEU A 268 6.22 -10.84 3.23
CA LEU A 268 7.36 -11.12 2.36
C LEU A 268 8.37 -9.98 2.49
N ARG A 269 9.65 -10.29 2.61
CA ARG A 269 10.71 -9.28 2.71
C ARG A 269 12.03 -9.80 2.17
N SER A 270 12.93 -8.91 1.78
CA SER A 270 14.32 -9.30 1.54
C SER A 270 14.94 -9.97 2.76
N ARG A 271 15.83 -10.93 2.54
CA ARG A 271 16.63 -11.53 3.63
C ARG A 271 17.63 -10.54 4.22
N LEU A 272 18.18 -9.62 3.41
CA LEU A 272 19.27 -8.74 3.77
C LEU A 272 18.92 -7.27 3.60
N THR A 273 19.52 -6.42 4.43
CA THR A 273 19.58 -4.97 4.23
C THR A 273 20.97 -4.54 3.83
N LYS A 274 21.06 -3.64 2.84
CA LYS A 274 22.30 -2.99 2.41
C LYS A 274 22.05 -1.49 2.15
N PHE A 275 22.33 -0.64 3.12
CA PHE A 275 22.30 0.81 2.90
C PHE A 275 23.53 1.23 2.11
N LEU A 276 23.29 1.70 0.89
CA LEU A 276 24.32 2.07 -0.07
C LEU A 276 24.16 3.55 -0.45
N SER A 277 25.27 4.25 -0.57
CA SER A 277 25.29 5.66 -1.02
C SER A 277 25.23 5.83 -2.54
N LYS A 278 25.53 4.76 -3.29
CA LYS A 278 25.49 4.69 -4.75
C LYS A 278 25.07 3.30 -5.18
N TYR A 279 24.49 3.22 -6.37
CA TYR A 279 24.16 1.93 -6.98
C TYR A 279 25.42 1.05 -7.16
N GLY A 280 25.22 -0.23 -6.96
CA GLY A 280 26.16 -1.31 -7.22
C GLY A 280 25.43 -2.66 -7.11
N PRO A 281 26.03 -3.81 -7.53
CA PRO A 281 25.37 -5.11 -7.61
C PRO A 281 24.71 -5.58 -6.30
N ALA A 282 25.18 -5.08 -5.16
CA ALA A 282 24.57 -5.39 -3.87
C ALA A 282 23.16 -4.80 -3.68
N ALA A 283 22.79 -3.78 -4.49
CA ALA A 283 21.44 -3.21 -4.49
C ALA A 283 20.41 -4.14 -5.12
N ASP A 284 20.84 -5.03 -6.00
CA ASP A 284 19.96 -5.94 -6.73
C ASP A 284 19.53 -7.16 -5.89
N VAL A 285 20.23 -7.41 -4.77
CA VAL A 285 20.06 -8.62 -3.96
C VAL A 285 19.78 -8.32 -2.48
N ALA A 286 19.40 -7.10 -2.15
CA ALA A 286 19.12 -6.68 -0.77
C ALA A 286 18.09 -5.54 -0.73
N ASP A 287 17.42 -5.36 0.41
CA ASP A 287 16.66 -4.16 0.70
C ASP A 287 17.61 -2.98 0.96
N THR A 288 17.56 -1.96 0.10
CA THR A 288 18.38 -0.75 0.23
C THR A 288 17.61 0.41 0.88
N VAL A 289 16.33 0.20 1.19
CA VAL A 289 15.40 1.20 1.73
C VAL A 289 15.14 0.99 3.21
N LEU A 290 14.80 -0.25 3.63
CA LEU A 290 14.42 -0.57 5.01
C LEU A 290 15.43 -1.48 5.72
N ASP A 291 15.43 -1.41 7.06
CA ASP A 291 16.11 -2.41 7.89
C ASP A 291 15.15 -3.60 8.09
N VAL A 292 15.40 -4.69 7.36
CA VAL A 292 14.57 -5.91 7.41
C VAL A 292 14.46 -6.51 8.82
N ARG A 293 15.41 -6.20 9.73
CA ARG A 293 15.34 -6.62 11.14
C ARG A 293 14.22 -5.91 11.89
N GLN A 294 13.88 -4.67 11.49
CA GLN A 294 12.74 -3.94 12.08
C GLN A 294 11.41 -4.52 11.59
N ILE A 295 11.32 -4.96 10.33
CA ILE A 295 10.15 -5.70 9.84
C ILE A 295 9.94 -6.96 10.68
N GLN A 296 10.99 -7.77 10.84
CA GLN A 296 10.96 -8.99 11.65
C GLN A 296 10.58 -8.72 13.11
N ARG A 297 11.14 -7.65 13.70
CA ARG A 297 10.92 -7.29 15.11
C ARG A 297 9.47 -6.97 15.41
N TRP A 298 8.80 -6.24 14.53
CA TRP A 298 7.48 -5.68 14.79
C TRP A 298 6.33 -6.45 14.13
N ALA A 299 6.63 -7.50 13.38
CA ALA A 299 5.63 -8.30 12.68
C ALA A 299 4.59 -8.92 13.61
N GLY A 300 4.99 -9.39 14.78
CA GLY A 300 4.07 -9.93 15.79
C GLY A 300 3.11 -8.91 16.41
N CYS A 301 3.31 -7.61 16.13
CA CYS A 301 2.42 -6.56 16.58
C CYS A 301 1.18 -6.37 15.68
N LEU A 302 1.01 -7.16 14.61
CA LEU A 302 -0.16 -7.08 13.73
C LEU A 302 -1.38 -7.80 14.29
N GLY A 303 -1.17 -8.92 14.97
CA GLY A 303 -2.24 -9.80 15.48
C GLY A 303 -1.77 -11.25 15.58
N ASP A 304 -2.70 -12.17 15.80
CA ASP A 304 -2.43 -13.54 16.21
C ASP A 304 -1.84 -14.43 15.10
N ARG A 305 -2.09 -14.12 13.82
CA ARG A 305 -1.70 -14.97 12.69
C ARG A 305 -0.86 -14.22 11.68
N THR A 306 0.44 -14.15 11.97
CA THR A 306 1.42 -13.49 11.09
C THR A 306 2.49 -14.49 10.66
N ASN A 307 2.60 -14.69 9.35
CA ASN A 307 3.67 -15.46 8.71
C ASN A 307 4.71 -14.49 8.16
N ILE A 308 6.01 -14.78 8.35
CA ILE A 308 7.10 -13.95 7.86
C ILE A 308 8.04 -14.81 7.04
N VAL A 309 8.22 -14.47 5.76
CA VAL A 309 9.07 -15.21 4.84
C VAL A 309 10.16 -14.29 4.27
N PRO A 310 11.43 -14.54 4.61
CA PRO A 310 12.55 -13.84 3.99
C PRO A 310 12.87 -14.44 2.62
N ILE A 311 12.96 -13.61 1.59
CA ILE A 311 13.32 -14.01 0.23
C ILE A 311 14.80 -13.70 -0.02
N ASP A 312 15.57 -14.74 -0.34
CA ASP A 312 16.99 -14.59 -0.68
C ASP A 312 17.14 -13.83 -2.01
N GLY A 313 18.08 -12.90 -2.07
CA GLY A 313 18.35 -12.11 -3.26
C GLY A 313 17.26 -11.11 -3.64
N ALA A 314 16.23 -10.89 -2.81
CA ALA A 314 15.18 -9.95 -3.12
C ALA A 314 15.61 -8.50 -2.84
N ARG A 315 15.09 -7.57 -3.67
CA ARG A 315 15.11 -6.11 -3.47
C ARG A 315 14.08 -5.70 -2.39
N HIS A 316 13.93 -4.39 -2.18
CA HIS A 316 12.93 -3.83 -1.27
C HIS A 316 11.51 -4.22 -1.68
N ASP A 317 11.10 -4.03 -2.94
CA ASP A 317 9.91 -4.67 -3.49
C ASP A 317 10.29 -6.08 -3.97
N VAL A 318 9.79 -7.11 -3.28
CA VAL A 318 10.17 -8.50 -3.61
C VAL A 318 9.66 -8.91 -4.99
N PHE A 319 8.55 -8.34 -5.45
CA PHE A 319 7.97 -8.61 -6.76
C PHE A 319 8.67 -7.85 -7.91
N LEU A 320 9.50 -6.85 -7.59
CA LEU A 320 10.36 -6.14 -8.55
C LEU A 320 11.82 -6.64 -8.52
N SER A 321 12.08 -7.73 -7.84
CA SER A 321 13.38 -8.39 -7.80
C SER A 321 13.74 -9.06 -9.15
N ALA A 322 14.97 -9.51 -9.30
CA ALA A 322 15.38 -10.36 -10.42
C ALA A 322 14.52 -11.62 -10.52
N ALA A 323 14.55 -12.31 -11.67
CA ALA A 323 13.59 -13.37 -12.00
C ALA A 323 13.52 -14.48 -10.94
N GLU A 324 14.66 -14.97 -10.42
CA GLU A 324 14.69 -16.07 -9.45
C GLU A 324 14.08 -15.69 -8.09
N PRO A 325 14.52 -14.62 -7.37
CA PRO A 325 13.89 -14.20 -6.12
C PRO A 325 12.45 -13.76 -6.31
N ARG A 326 12.08 -13.17 -7.45
CA ARG A 326 10.71 -12.82 -7.79
C ARG A 326 9.81 -14.06 -7.90
N ALA A 327 10.26 -15.10 -8.62
CA ALA A 327 9.56 -16.38 -8.71
C ALA A 327 9.37 -17.02 -7.33
N LYS A 328 10.40 -16.95 -6.46
CA LYS A 328 10.29 -17.45 -5.09
C LYS A 328 9.30 -16.65 -4.25
N ALA A 329 9.23 -15.35 -4.43
CA ALA A 329 8.23 -14.51 -3.74
C ALA A 329 6.80 -14.89 -4.15
N PHE A 330 6.55 -15.14 -5.44
CA PHE A 330 5.26 -15.63 -5.92
C PHE A 330 4.94 -17.02 -5.37
N GLU A 331 5.88 -17.95 -5.39
CA GLU A 331 5.71 -19.31 -4.84
C GLU A 331 5.30 -19.25 -3.35
N GLU A 332 5.98 -18.44 -2.53
CA GLU A 332 5.65 -18.32 -1.11
C GLU A 332 4.28 -17.65 -0.89
N MET A 333 3.92 -16.68 -1.71
CA MET A 333 2.61 -16.07 -1.69
C MET A 333 1.54 -17.10 -2.06
N ASP A 334 1.73 -17.87 -3.12
CA ASP A 334 0.80 -18.90 -3.59
C ASP A 334 0.58 -20.00 -2.53
N ASN A 335 1.64 -20.50 -1.92
CA ASN A 335 1.56 -21.47 -0.84
C ASN A 335 0.74 -20.93 0.35
N TRP A 336 0.90 -19.65 0.67
CA TRP A 336 0.14 -19.03 1.74
C TRP A 336 -1.33 -18.80 1.36
N LEU A 337 -1.63 -18.44 0.11
CA LEU A 337 -2.99 -18.29 -0.39
C LEU A 337 -3.73 -19.63 -0.36
N ASP A 338 -3.09 -20.72 -0.76
CA ASP A 338 -3.65 -22.07 -0.71
C ASP A 338 -3.94 -22.49 0.75
N TRP A 339 -3.02 -22.17 1.67
CA TRP A 339 -3.26 -22.37 3.10
C TRP A 339 -4.44 -21.53 3.61
N LEU A 340 -4.52 -20.25 3.22
CA LEU A 340 -5.59 -19.34 3.63
C LEU A 340 -6.96 -19.87 3.19
N ALA A 341 -7.07 -20.36 1.97
CA ALA A 341 -8.30 -20.96 1.44
C ALA A 341 -8.76 -22.18 2.25
N VAL A 342 -7.81 -23.04 2.67
CA VAL A 342 -8.12 -24.20 3.55
C VAL A 342 -8.50 -23.74 4.95
N TYR A 343 -7.77 -22.77 5.51
CA TYR A 343 -8.02 -22.23 6.85
C TYR A 343 -9.45 -21.67 6.98
N ARG A 344 -9.88 -20.90 5.98
CA ARG A 344 -11.20 -20.27 5.95
C ARG A 344 -12.33 -21.30 5.86
N ARG A 345 -12.22 -22.26 4.96
CA ARG A 345 -13.21 -23.36 4.83
C ARG A 345 -13.43 -24.11 6.16
N LYS A 346 -12.35 -24.30 6.93
CA LYS A 346 -12.47 -24.94 8.26
C LYS A 346 -13.16 -24.06 9.30
N ALA A 347 -12.94 -22.74 9.24
CA ALA A 347 -13.59 -21.79 10.15
C ALA A 347 -15.10 -21.64 9.89
N GLU A 348 -15.53 -21.88 8.65
CA GLU A 348 -16.94 -21.82 8.23
C GLU A 348 -17.70 -23.15 8.48
N SER A 349 -16.98 -24.24 8.74
CA SER A 349 -17.59 -25.55 8.98
C SER A 349 -18.17 -25.65 10.40
N PRO A 350 -19.42 -26.15 10.59
CA PRO A 350 -20.09 -26.19 11.91
C PRO A 350 -19.43 -27.05 12.99
N GLU A 351 -18.42 -27.85 12.66
CA GLU A 351 -17.72 -28.76 13.58
C GLU A 351 -16.64 -28.08 14.45
N ALA A 352 -16.39 -26.79 14.29
CA ALA A 352 -15.34 -26.07 15.04
C ALA A 352 -15.74 -25.63 16.47
N GLY A 353 -16.90 -26.06 16.98
CA GLY A 353 -17.49 -25.62 18.26
C GLY A 353 -17.93 -26.75 19.22
N ALA A 354 -17.34 -27.97 19.13
CA ALA A 354 -17.61 -29.05 20.09
C ALA A 354 -16.41 -29.33 20.99
#